data_07b992cc4064b98a9c5e58ff515d877a
#
_entry.id   07b992cc4064b98a9c5e58ff515d877a
#
_cell.length_a   1.000
_cell.length_b   1.000
_cell.length_c   1.000
_cell.angle_alpha   90.00
_cell.angle_beta   90.00
_cell.angle_gamma   90.00
#
_symmetry.space_group_name_H-M   'P 1'
#
loop_
_entity.id
_entity.type
_entity.pdbx_description
1 polymer ?
#
loop_
_entity_poly.entity_id
_entity_poly.type
_entity_poly.pdbx_seq_one_letter_code
_entity_poly.pdbx_strand_id
1 'polypeptide(L)'
;MLFRSAGFIREVNYPDWISNVVLAKKANDKWRMCIDFKKLNKAYPKDSYPLPRINQLVDATSGHELLAFMDAFSGYNQIRMAPEDEEKTAFITNRGLYCYRVMLFGLKNAGATYQRLVNKIFKEQIGRNMEVYVDNMLVKSKSSTNHITDLEETFDAL
;
A
#
# COMPACT_ATOMS: atom_id res chain seq x y z
N MET A 1 -17.80 3.18 10.74
CA MET A 1 -16.99 3.41 11.95
C MET A 1 -15.84 2.40 12.14
N LEU A 2 -15.64 1.48 11.24
CA LEU A 2 -14.58 0.47 11.27
C LEU A 2 -13.17 1.06 11.42
N PHE A 3 -12.84 2.17 10.75
CA PHE A 3 -11.50 2.78 10.80
C PHE A 3 -11.13 3.33 12.19
N ARG A 4 -12.10 3.85 12.96
CA ARG A 4 -11.85 4.35 14.32
C ARG A 4 -11.65 3.20 15.30
N SER A 5 -12.48 2.16 15.24
CA SER A 5 -12.36 0.98 16.09
C SER A 5 -11.07 0.19 15.80
N ALA A 6 -10.58 0.21 14.56
CA ALA A 6 -9.31 -0.37 14.18
C ALA A 6 -8.09 0.50 14.54
N GLY A 7 -8.29 1.70 15.10
CA GLY A 7 -7.20 2.59 15.47
C GLY A 7 -6.48 3.28 14.30
N PHE A 8 -7.04 3.22 13.09
CA PHE A 8 -6.43 3.80 11.89
C PHE A 8 -6.59 5.30 11.79
N ILE A 9 -7.62 5.86 12.45
CA ILE A 9 -7.87 7.30 12.52
C ILE A 9 -8.04 7.74 13.95
N ARG A 10 -7.74 9.02 14.21
CA ARG A 10 -8.03 9.72 15.46
C ARG A 10 -8.72 11.05 15.21
N GLU A 11 -9.37 11.59 16.21
CA GLU A 11 -9.86 12.96 16.20
C GLU A 11 -8.68 13.95 16.23
N VAL A 12 -8.86 15.08 15.58
CA VAL A 12 -7.89 16.17 15.53
C VAL A 12 -8.61 17.51 15.66
N ASN A 13 -7.94 18.48 16.33
CA ASN A 13 -8.45 19.82 16.52
C ASN A 13 -7.52 20.82 15.83
N TYR A 14 -8.09 21.70 15.01
CA TYR A 14 -7.40 22.80 14.33
C TYR A 14 -6.16 22.40 13.52
N PRO A 15 -6.25 21.37 12.64
CA PRO A 15 -5.12 20.97 11.80
C PRO A 15 -4.83 22.03 10.74
N ASP A 16 -3.57 22.20 10.36
CA ASP A 16 -3.15 23.13 9.31
C ASP A 16 -3.65 22.70 7.91
N TRP A 17 -3.87 21.42 7.71
CA TRP A 17 -4.37 20.83 6.45
C TRP A 17 -5.70 20.15 6.65
N ILE A 18 -6.67 20.48 5.78
CA ILE A 18 -7.97 19.81 5.78
C ILE A 18 -8.28 19.39 4.35
N SER A 19 -8.55 18.11 4.18
CA SER A 19 -8.93 17.49 2.92
C SER A 19 -10.43 17.16 2.88
N ASN A 20 -11.01 17.16 1.69
CA ASN A 20 -12.41 16.79 1.51
C ASN A 20 -12.56 15.27 1.34
N VAL A 21 -13.66 14.76 1.86
CA VAL A 21 -14.12 13.39 1.59
C VAL A 21 -14.80 13.36 0.23
N VAL A 22 -14.42 12.40 -0.62
CA VAL A 22 -15.02 12.13 -1.92
C VAL A 22 -15.58 10.73 -1.92
N LEU A 23 -16.84 10.58 -2.31
CA LEU A 23 -17.46 9.27 -2.46
C LEU A 23 -17.37 8.83 -3.93
N ALA A 24 -16.72 7.70 -4.17
CA ALA A 24 -16.62 7.06 -5.48
C ALA A 24 -17.42 5.76 -5.50
N LYS A 25 -18.22 5.58 -6.54
CA LYS A 25 -19.00 4.35 -6.76
C LYS A 25 -18.11 3.31 -7.44
N LYS A 26 -18.04 2.10 -6.88
CA LYS A 26 -17.35 0.96 -7.50
C LYS A 26 -18.23 0.31 -8.59
N ALA A 27 -17.62 -0.48 -9.46
CA ALA A 27 -18.34 -1.24 -10.50
C ALA A 27 -19.41 -2.20 -9.93
N ASN A 28 -19.26 -2.63 -8.67
CA ASN A 28 -20.23 -3.48 -7.95
C ASN A 28 -21.27 -2.68 -7.15
N ASP A 29 -21.55 -1.43 -7.54
CA ASP A 29 -22.49 -0.50 -6.93
C ASP A 29 -22.20 -0.09 -5.47
N LYS A 30 -21.13 -0.57 -4.87
CA LYS A 30 -20.71 -0.18 -3.52
C LYS A 30 -19.97 1.15 -3.54
N TRP A 31 -20.22 1.98 -2.51
CA TRP A 31 -19.52 3.23 -2.33
C TRP A 31 -18.15 3.03 -1.67
N ARG A 32 -17.15 3.74 -2.19
CA ARG A 32 -15.84 3.88 -1.56
C ARG A 32 -15.66 5.32 -1.10
N MET A 33 -15.30 5.50 0.17
CA MET A 33 -14.87 6.78 0.68
C MET A 33 -13.38 6.98 0.33
N CYS A 34 -13.07 8.09 -0.33
CA CYS A 34 -11.73 8.52 -0.67
C CYS A 34 -11.48 9.89 -0.05
N ILE A 35 -10.22 10.22 0.20
CA ILE A 35 -9.82 11.56 0.64
C ILE A 35 -9.06 12.24 -0.49
N ASP A 36 -9.40 13.49 -0.79
CA ASP A 36 -8.72 14.25 -1.84
C ASP A 36 -7.44 14.91 -1.31
N PHE A 37 -6.33 14.22 -1.49
CA PHE A 37 -4.99 14.72 -1.11
C PHE A 37 -4.28 15.53 -2.21
N LYS A 38 -4.96 15.99 -3.26
CA LYS A 38 -4.31 16.71 -4.38
C LYS A 38 -3.48 17.90 -3.91
N LYS A 39 -4.02 18.71 -2.98
CA LYS A 39 -3.31 19.89 -2.46
C LYS A 39 -2.09 19.46 -1.64
N LEU A 40 -2.25 18.50 -0.73
CA LEU A 40 -1.18 17.94 0.09
C LEU A 40 -0.07 17.36 -0.80
N ASN A 41 -0.42 16.54 -1.79
CA ASN A 41 0.50 15.93 -2.72
C ASN A 41 1.29 16.94 -3.57
N LYS A 42 0.72 18.13 -3.84
CA LYS A 42 1.44 19.23 -4.53
C LYS A 42 2.49 19.87 -3.62
N ALA A 43 2.21 20.01 -2.33
CA ALA A 43 3.10 20.65 -1.38
C ALA A 43 4.30 19.78 -0.99
N TYR A 44 4.13 18.45 -1.04
CA TYR A 44 5.21 17.52 -0.66
C TYR A 44 6.16 17.19 -1.81
N PRO A 45 7.47 17.07 -1.54
CA PRO A 45 8.42 16.59 -2.53
C PRO A 45 8.09 15.15 -2.93
N LYS A 46 8.46 14.78 -4.16
CA LYS A 46 8.35 13.38 -4.62
C LYS A 46 9.53 12.58 -4.07
N ASP A 47 9.25 11.43 -3.48
CA ASP A 47 10.26 10.43 -3.14
C ASP A 47 10.86 9.87 -4.44
N SER A 48 12.17 9.92 -4.57
CA SER A 48 12.92 9.45 -5.74
C SER A 48 13.24 7.94 -5.68
N TYR A 49 12.68 7.21 -4.71
CA TYR A 49 12.88 5.76 -4.61
C TYR A 49 12.46 5.07 -5.91
N PRO A 50 13.35 4.26 -6.54
CA PRO A 50 13.06 3.64 -7.81
C PRO A 50 12.01 2.54 -7.64
N LEU A 51 10.90 2.65 -8.39
CA LEU A 51 9.96 1.55 -8.53
C LEU A 51 10.46 0.59 -9.62
N PRO A 52 10.22 -0.72 -9.48
CA PRO A 52 10.52 -1.68 -10.52
C PRO A 52 9.83 -1.32 -11.83
N ARG A 53 10.43 -1.69 -12.97
CA ARG A 53 9.79 -1.53 -14.26
C ARG A 53 8.89 -2.74 -14.53
N ILE A 54 7.62 -2.50 -14.88
CA ILE A 54 6.63 -3.56 -15.11
C ILE A 54 7.13 -4.56 -16.17
N ASN A 55 7.75 -4.10 -17.25
CA ASN A 55 8.29 -4.98 -18.29
C ASN A 55 9.36 -5.93 -17.75
N GLN A 56 10.23 -5.46 -16.86
CA GLN A 56 11.24 -6.32 -16.21
C GLN A 56 10.61 -7.39 -15.32
N LEU A 57 9.50 -7.05 -14.63
CA LEU A 57 8.76 -8.02 -13.82
C LEU A 57 8.09 -9.09 -14.69
N VAL A 58 7.52 -8.69 -15.83
CA VAL A 58 6.94 -9.63 -16.81
C VAL A 58 8.03 -10.56 -17.38
N ASP A 59 9.16 -10.00 -17.80
CA ASP A 59 10.29 -10.79 -18.32
C ASP A 59 10.82 -11.77 -17.27
N ALA A 60 10.85 -11.37 -15.99
CA ALA A 60 11.28 -12.20 -14.87
C ALA A 60 10.36 -13.40 -14.59
N THR A 61 9.14 -13.43 -15.14
CA THR A 61 8.23 -14.60 -15.04
C THR A 61 8.47 -15.65 -16.11
N SER A 62 9.22 -15.32 -17.16
CA SER A 62 9.50 -16.22 -18.26
C SER A 62 10.24 -17.48 -17.78
N GLY A 63 9.83 -18.65 -18.31
CA GLY A 63 10.41 -19.93 -17.92
C GLY A 63 9.99 -20.48 -16.55
N HIS A 64 8.95 -19.91 -15.94
CA HIS A 64 8.34 -20.45 -14.73
C HIS A 64 7.01 -21.13 -15.08
N GLU A 65 6.79 -22.32 -14.49
CA GLU A 65 5.58 -23.13 -14.76
C GLU A 65 4.36 -22.63 -13.99
N LEU A 66 4.56 -22.14 -12.77
CA LEU A 66 3.48 -21.65 -11.90
C LEU A 66 3.75 -20.26 -11.39
N LEU A 67 2.68 -19.47 -11.37
CA LEU A 67 2.65 -18.10 -10.87
C LEU A 67 1.49 -17.94 -9.89
N ALA A 68 1.77 -17.50 -8.66
CA ALA A 68 0.75 -17.15 -7.68
C ALA A 68 0.76 -15.64 -7.45
N PHE A 69 -0.40 -15.01 -7.67
CA PHE A 69 -0.58 -13.59 -7.45
C PHE A 69 -1.21 -13.36 -6.07
N MET A 70 -0.58 -12.50 -5.30
CA MET A 70 -1.06 -12.09 -3.99
C MET A 70 -1.20 -10.58 -3.93
N ASP A 71 -2.25 -10.14 -3.27
CA ASP A 71 -2.50 -8.72 -2.99
C ASP A 71 -2.44 -8.50 -1.47
N ALA A 72 -1.67 -7.50 -1.05
CA ALA A 72 -1.54 -7.19 0.37
C ALA A 72 -2.83 -6.59 0.91
N PHE A 73 -3.61 -7.39 1.63
CA PHE A 73 -4.85 -6.90 2.26
C PHE A 73 -4.58 -5.75 3.22
N SER A 74 -5.11 -4.57 2.88
CA SER A 74 -4.88 -3.34 3.64
C SER A 74 -3.39 -3.01 3.89
N GLY A 75 -2.50 -3.40 2.98
CA GLY A 75 -1.04 -3.31 3.15
C GLY A 75 -0.55 -1.93 3.56
N TYR A 76 -1.08 -0.87 2.94
CA TYR A 76 -0.73 0.50 3.33
C TYR A 76 -1.10 0.84 4.78
N ASN A 77 -2.22 0.32 5.28
CA ASN A 77 -2.70 0.59 6.63
C ASN A 77 -1.87 -0.11 7.72
N GLN A 78 -0.96 -1.01 7.35
CA GLN A 78 -0.02 -1.65 8.27
C GLN A 78 1.18 -0.74 8.59
N ILE A 79 1.42 0.29 7.76
CA ILE A 79 2.52 1.24 7.96
C ILE A 79 2.01 2.42 8.78
N ARG A 80 2.60 2.66 9.94
CA ARG A 80 2.29 3.84 10.76
C ARG A 80 2.89 5.09 10.16
N MET A 81 2.16 6.18 10.23
CA MET A 81 2.67 7.49 9.88
C MET A 81 3.56 8.04 11.01
N ALA A 82 4.50 8.91 10.65
CA ALA A 82 5.19 9.72 11.63
C ALA A 82 4.18 10.63 12.36
N PRO A 83 4.25 10.77 13.69
CA PRO A 83 3.28 11.54 14.46
C PRO A 83 3.10 12.98 13.94
N GLU A 84 4.19 13.61 13.50
CA GLU A 84 4.20 14.96 12.93
C GLU A 84 3.52 15.07 11.55
N ASP A 85 3.29 13.94 10.89
CA ASP A 85 2.63 13.88 9.58
C ASP A 85 1.15 13.47 9.66
N GLU A 86 0.72 12.90 10.79
CA GLU A 86 -0.67 12.43 10.95
C GLU A 86 -1.68 13.54 10.66
N GLU A 87 -1.53 14.71 11.26
CA GLU A 87 -2.48 15.83 11.14
C GLU A 87 -2.53 16.43 9.74
N LYS A 88 -1.49 16.26 8.94
CA LYS A 88 -1.49 16.68 7.54
C LYS A 88 -2.46 15.87 6.68
N THR A 89 -2.88 14.70 7.16
CA THR A 89 -3.90 13.88 6.51
C THR A 89 -5.32 14.16 6.98
N ALA A 90 -5.53 15.24 7.72
CA ALA A 90 -6.83 15.54 8.30
C ALA A 90 -7.91 15.74 7.22
N PHE A 91 -9.10 15.26 7.55
CA PHE A 91 -10.29 15.36 6.72
C PHE A 91 -11.53 15.66 7.54
N ILE A 92 -12.47 16.35 6.90
CA ILE A 92 -13.72 16.78 7.53
C ILE A 92 -14.85 15.79 7.24
N THR A 93 -15.65 15.52 8.26
CA THR A 93 -16.88 14.74 8.17
C THR A 93 -18.01 15.46 8.88
N ASN A 94 -19.24 15.00 8.72
CA ASN A 94 -20.39 15.50 9.49
C ASN A 94 -20.32 15.22 11.01
N ARG A 95 -19.32 14.46 11.47
CA ARG A 95 -19.10 14.09 12.88
C ARG A 95 -17.87 14.71 13.49
N GLY A 96 -17.12 15.53 12.75
CA GLY A 96 -15.91 16.18 13.21
C GLY A 96 -14.72 16.00 12.27
N LEU A 97 -13.57 16.40 12.75
CA LEU A 97 -12.28 16.32 12.06
C LEU A 97 -11.53 15.08 12.53
N TYR A 98 -10.98 14.36 11.58
CA TYR A 98 -10.18 13.15 11.82
C TYR A 98 -8.91 13.20 11.01
N CYS A 99 -7.84 12.58 11.49
CA CYS A 99 -6.64 12.31 10.71
C CYS A 99 -6.24 10.84 10.77
N TYR A 100 -5.41 10.41 9.83
CA TYR A 100 -4.92 9.03 9.77
C TYR A 100 -3.65 8.87 10.60
N ARG A 101 -3.59 7.75 11.32
CA ARG A 101 -2.40 7.26 12.06
C ARG A 101 -1.58 6.27 11.25
N VAL A 102 -2.11 5.84 10.12
CA VAL A 102 -1.53 4.85 9.22
C VAL A 102 -1.48 5.40 7.81
N MET A 103 -0.57 4.90 7.02
CA MET A 103 -0.45 5.26 5.61
C MET A 103 -1.68 4.80 4.83
N LEU A 104 -2.04 5.54 3.80
CA LEU A 104 -3.24 5.28 3.01
C LEU A 104 -3.01 5.55 1.53
N PHE A 105 -3.93 5.01 0.74
CA PHE A 105 -3.98 5.27 -0.70
C PHE A 105 -4.21 6.76 -1.00
N GLY A 106 -3.56 7.24 -2.05
CA GLY A 106 -3.71 8.61 -2.54
C GLY A 106 -2.63 9.57 -2.05
N LEU A 107 -1.81 9.18 -1.08
CA LEU A 107 -0.60 9.92 -0.74
C LEU A 107 0.49 9.68 -1.81
N LYS A 108 1.14 10.78 -2.26
CA LYS A 108 2.11 10.80 -3.36
C LYS A 108 3.23 9.77 -3.23
N ASN A 109 3.73 9.58 -2.01
CA ASN A 109 4.90 8.74 -1.73
C ASN A 109 4.53 7.37 -1.15
N ALA A 110 3.24 7.05 -1.02
CA ALA A 110 2.80 5.80 -0.42
C ALA A 110 3.39 4.56 -1.14
N GLY A 111 3.37 4.55 -2.47
CA GLY A 111 3.91 3.45 -3.26
C GLY A 111 5.42 3.26 -3.06
N ALA A 112 6.19 4.35 -3.02
CA ALA A 112 7.64 4.28 -2.77
C ALA A 112 7.96 3.75 -1.36
N THR A 113 7.22 4.22 -0.36
CA THR A 113 7.36 3.76 1.03
C THR A 113 7.03 2.28 1.16
N TYR A 114 5.93 1.83 0.56
CA TYR A 114 5.53 0.43 0.58
C TYR A 114 6.53 -0.46 -0.17
N GLN A 115 6.99 -0.06 -1.36
CA GLN A 115 8.02 -0.79 -2.10
C GLN A 115 9.32 -0.95 -1.31
N ARG A 116 9.73 0.09 -0.57
CA ARG A 116 10.89 0.03 0.32
C ARG A 116 10.71 -0.98 1.45
N LEU A 117 9.52 -1.06 2.03
CA LEU A 117 9.19 -2.04 3.06
C LEU A 117 9.26 -3.47 2.51
N VAL A 118 8.57 -3.75 1.41
CA VAL A 118 8.53 -5.11 0.83
C VAL A 118 9.91 -5.54 0.30
N ASN A 119 10.71 -4.62 -0.25
CA ASN A 119 12.09 -4.91 -0.63
C ASN A 119 12.97 -5.29 0.58
N LYS A 120 12.64 -4.80 1.77
CA LYS A 120 13.35 -5.18 3.01
C LYS A 120 12.89 -6.53 3.52
N ILE A 121 11.57 -6.78 3.52
CA ILE A 121 10.98 -8.04 4.01
C ILE A 121 11.44 -9.20 3.12
N PHE A 122 11.30 -9.07 1.81
CA PHE A 122 11.55 -10.13 0.83
C PHE A 122 12.92 -10.04 0.16
N LYS A 123 13.91 -9.46 0.83
CA LYS A 123 15.23 -9.19 0.26
C LYS A 123 15.88 -10.44 -0.37
N GLU A 124 15.74 -11.60 0.27
CA GLU A 124 16.36 -12.85 -0.18
C GLU A 124 15.53 -13.60 -1.23
N GLN A 125 14.28 -13.18 -1.46
CA GLN A 125 13.32 -13.82 -2.34
C GLN A 125 13.13 -13.07 -3.66
N ILE A 126 13.19 -11.73 -3.62
CA ILE A 126 13.05 -10.89 -4.81
C ILE A 126 14.14 -11.22 -5.84
N GLY A 127 13.71 -11.45 -7.09
CA GLY A 127 14.58 -11.87 -8.19
C GLY A 127 14.83 -13.38 -8.26
N ARG A 128 14.56 -14.14 -7.20
CA ARG A 128 14.67 -15.61 -7.15
C ARG A 128 13.31 -16.26 -7.43
N ASN A 129 12.45 -16.34 -6.44
CA ASN A 129 11.12 -16.95 -6.51
C ASN A 129 9.98 -15.94 -6.28
N MET A 130 10.30 -14.65 -6.15
CA MET A 130 9.32 -13.59 -5.95
C MET A 130 9.64 -12.35 -6.78
N GLU A 131 8.59 -11.70 -7.28
CA GLU A 131 8.64 -10.34 -7.79
C GLU A 131 7.60 -9.49 -7.06
N VAL A 132 7.90 -8.21 -6.85
CA VAL A 132 7.00 -7.29 -6.12
C VAL A 132 6.88 -5.96 -6.84
N TYR A 133 5.66 -5.51 -7.03
CA TYR A 133 5.35 -4.17 -7.50
C TYR A 133 4.35 -3.51 -6.56
N VAL A 134 4.88 -2.71 -5.65
CA VAL A 134 4.12 -2.05 -4.60
C VAL A 134 3.33 -3.08 -3.78
N ASP A 135 2.00 -3.10 -3.83
CA ASP A 135 1.11 -4.00 -3.11
C ASP A 135 0.82 -5.34 -3.83
N ASN A 136 1.25 -5.45 -5.09
CA ASN A 136 1.12 -6.70 -5.85
C ASN A 136 2.37 -7.55 -5.69
N MET A 137 2.20 -8.76 -5.20
CA MET A 137 3.27 -9.75 -5.00
C MET A 137 3.02 -10.95 -5.93
N LEU A 138 4.09 -11.42 -6.55
CA LEU A 138 4.07 -12.55 -7.46
C LEU A 138 5.09 -13.58 -7.03
N VAL A 139 4.63 -14.75 -6.59
CA VAL A 139 5.47 -15.91 -6.36
C VAL A 139 5.55 -16.72 -7.66
N LYS A 140 6.77 -17.04 -8.08
CA LYS A 140 7.06 -17.75 -9.34
C LYS A 140 7.91 -19.00 -9.06
N SER A 141 7.53 -20.12 -9.66
CA SER A 141 8.20 -21.40 -9.45
C SER A 141 8.57 -22.05 -10.77
N LYS A 142 9.81 -22.56 -10.86
CA LYS A 142 10.30 -23.23 -12.07
C LYS A 142 9.65 -24.59 -12.31
N SER A 143 9.15 -25.22 -11.24
CA SER A 143 8.40 -26.48 -11.34
C SER A 143 7.23 -26.48 -10.36
N SER A 144 6.20 -27.23 -10.70
CA SER A 144 5.01 -27.40 -9.84
C SER A 144 5.34 -28.02 -8.49
N THR A 145 6.37 -28.87 -8.42
CA THR A 145 6.80 -29.54 -7.19
C THR A 145 7.35 -28.55 -6.14
N ASN A 146 7.95 -27.45 -6.57
CA ASN A 146 8.56 -26.46 -5.67
C ASN A 146 7.58 -25.36 -5.27
N HIS A 147 6.43 -25.27 -5.90
CA HIS A 147 5.53 -24.11 -5.74
C HIS A 147 4.98 -23.95 -4.33
N ILE A 148 4.67 -25.06 -3.67
CA ILE A 148 4.20 -25.04 -2.28
C ILE A 148 5.29 -24.51 -1.34
N THR A 149 6.52 -25.01 -1.50
CA THR A 149 7.66 -24.56 -0.70
C THR A 149 7.97 -23.07 -0.91
N ASP A 150 7.91 -22.59 -2.17
CA ASP A 150 8.10 -21.17 -2.49
C ASP A 150 7.01 -20.29 -1.86
N LEU A 151 5.77 -20.78 -1.79
CA LEU A 151 4.67 -20.09 -1.09
C LEU A 151 4.86 -20.10 0.42
N GLU A 152 5.22 -21.25 1.01
CA GLU A 152 5.51 -21.37 2.45
C GLU A 152 6.60 -20.38 2.86
N GLU A 153 7.72 -20.35 2.15
CA GLU A 153 8.81 -19.38 2.40
C GLU A 153 8.33 -17.93 2.34
N THR A 154 7.40 -17.62 1.42
CA THR A 154 6.82 -16.30 1.30
C THR A 154 5.94 -15.94 2.48
N PHE A 155 5.10 -16.89 2.94
CA PHE A 155 4.23 -16.66 4.10
C PHE A 155 5.00 -16.59 5.42
N ASP A 156 6.10 -17.32 5.55
CA ASP A 156 6.97 -17.28 6.73
C ASP A 156 7.70 -15.94 6.88
N ALA A 157 7.86 -15.20 5.77
CA ALA A 157 8.49 -13.88 5.77
C ALA A 157 7.52 -12.73 6.10
N LEU A 158 6.19 -12.97 6.08
CA LEU A 158 5.15 -11.98 6.36
C LEU A 158 4.83 -11.90 7.85
#